data_d70fd973511fe191e661eb7b3f12df6e
#
_entry.id   d70fd973511fe191e661eb7b3f12df6e
#
_cell.length_a   1.000
_cell.length_b   1.000
_cell.length_c   1.000
_cell.angle_alpha   90.00
_cell.angle_beta   90.00
_cell.angle_gamma   90.00
#
_symmetry.space_group_name_H-M   'P 1'
#
loop_
_entity.id
_entity.type
_entity.pdbx_description
1 polymer ?
#
loop_
_entity_poly.entity_id
_entity_poly.type
_entity_poly.pdbx_seq_one_letter_code
_entity_poly.pdbx_strand_id
1 'polypeptide(L)'
;VVLAVAVQSVAPLIMIGQSHGSGAMFGALIVSGIYVVLISGIFSKVANLFPSIVTGSVITTIGLTLIPVAIGNMGNNVPEPTGQSLLLAAITVLIILLINIFTKGFIKSISILIGLVVGTAIAATMGLVDFSPVAAAPLVHVPTPLYFGVPTFEISSIVMMCIIATVSMVESTGVYLALSDITNDPIDSTRLRNGYRAEGLAVLLGGIFNTFPYTGFSQNVGLVKLSGITTRLPIYYAAGFLVLLGLLPKCGALGQIIPSPVLGGAMLVM
;
A
#
# COMPACT_ATOMS: atom_id res chain seq x y z
N VAL A 1 -5.77 10.39 9.68
CA VAL A 1 -4.83 9.77 8.72
C VAL A 1 -5.53 8.59 8.04
N VAL A 2 -5.32 8.39 6.77
CA VAL A 2 -5.74 7.20 6.03
C VAL A 2 -4.56 6.23 6.02
N LEU A 3 -4.83 4.95 6.24
CA LEU A 3 -3.84 3.89 6.15
C LEU A 3 -3.94 3.22 4.77
N ALA A 4 -2.80 2.85 4.22
CA ALA A 4 -2.70 2.05 3.00
C ALA A 4 -1.69 0.91 3.20
N VAL A 5 -1.58 0.02 2.23
CA VAL A 5 -0.63 -1.09 2.27
C VAL A 5 0.79 -0.56 2.38
N ALA A 6 1.54 -1.09 3.32
CA ALA A 6 2.95 -0.81 3.52
C ALA A 6 3.78 -1.47 2.41
N VAL A 7 4.17 -0.70 1.40
CA VAL A 7 4.83 -1.22 0.18
C VAL A 7 6.17 -1.87 0.51
N GLN A 8 6.90 -1.36 1.52
CA GLN A 8 8.15 -1.93 2.01
C GLN A 8 8.02 -3.36 2.54
N SER A 9 6.82 -3.81 2.87
CA SER A 9 6.56 -5.17 3.34
C SER A 9 6.37 -6.19 2.22
N VAL A 10 6.16 -5.75 0.97
CA VAL A 10 5.79 -6.64 -0.14
C VAL A 10 6.89 -7.67 -0.43
N ALA A 11 8.12 -7.23 -0.62
CA ALA A 11 9.23 -8.14 -0.90
C ALA A 11 9.51 -9.13 0.25
N PRO A 12 9.59 -8.68 1.53
CA PRO A 12 9.71 -9.60 2.67
C PRO A 12 8.57 -10.60 2.78
N LEU A 13 7.32 -10.17 2.55
CA LEU A 13 6.18 -11.10 2.60
C LEU A 13 6.24 -12.16 1.50
N ILE A 14 6.66 -11.78 0.29
CA ILE A 14 6.89 -12.75 -0.79
C ILE A 14 7.96 -13.77 -0.37
N MET A 15 9.08 -13.30 0.20
CA MET A 15 10.15 -14.19 0.67
C MET A 15 9.66 -15.14 1.77
N ILE A 16 8.92 -14.64 2.76
CA ILE A 16 8.34 -15.47 3.82
C ILE A 16 7.36 -16.49 3.24
N GLY A 17 6.48 -16.05 2.34
CA GLY A 17 5.48 -16.91 1.70
C GLY A 17 6.11 -18.03 0.88
N GLN A 18 7.21 -17.75 0.18
CA GLN A 18 7.95 -18.76 -0.59
C GLN A 18 8.74 -19.73 0.28
N SER A 19 9.32 -19.27 1.40
CA SER A 19 10.20 -20.11 2.24
C SER A 19 9.44 -20.88 3.32
N HIS A 20 8.40 -20.29 3.93
CA HIS A 20 7.72 -20.84 5.10
C HIS A 20 6.19 -20.94 4.93
N GLY A 21 5.66 -20.53 3.77
CA GLY A 21 4.24 -20.60 3.43
C GLY A 21 3.41 -19.46 4.00
N SER A 22 2.12 -19.46 3.61
CA SER A 22 1.16 -18.39 3.98
C SER A 22 0.88 -18.33 5.49
N GLY A 23 0.90 -19.46 6.19
CA GLY A 23 0.71 -19.49 7.64
C GLY A 23 1.75 -18.67 8.40
N ALA A 24 3.04 -18.78 8.03
CA ALA A 24 4.13 -18.00 8.63
C ALA A 24 4.03 -16.51 8.27
N MET A 25 3.60 -16.20 7.05
CA MET A 25 3.39 -14.83 6.62
C MET A 25 2.35 -14.12 7.49
N PHE A 26 1.17 -14.71 7.68
CA PHE A 26 0.11 -14.11 8.50
C PHE A 26 0.40 -14.19 9.99
N GLY A 27 1.09 -15.24 10.47
CA GLY A 27 1.57 -15.32 11.84
C GLY A 27 2.55 -14.19 12.19
N ALA A 28 3.50 -13.92 11.31
CA ALA A 28 4.45 -12.81 11.47
C ALA A 28 3.75 -11.44 11.44
N LEU A 29 2.72 -11.26 10.59
CA LEU A 29 1.91 -10.03 10.57
C LEU A 29 1.16 -9.81 11.89
N ILE A 30 0.50 -10.83 12.43
CA ILE A 30 -0.21 -10.73 13.70
C ILE A 30 0.75 -10.30 14.80
N VAL A 31 1.91 -10.93 14.91
CA VAL A 31 2.90 -10.61 15.94
C VAL A 31 3.49 -9.21 15.73
N SER A 32 3.78 -8.81 14.49
CA SER A 32 4.28 -7.46 14.20
C SER A 32 3.25 -6.37 14.55
N GLY A 33 1.95 -6.63 14.35
CA GLY A 33 0.89 -5.73 14.79
C GLY A 33 0.85 -5.56 16.31
N ILE A 34 0.96 -6.66 17.05
CA ILE A 34 1.08 -6.64 18.53
C ILE A 34 2.33 -5.87 18.95
N TYR A 35 3.46 -6.13 18.32
CA TYR A 35 4.72 -5.45 18.56
C TYR A 35 4.57 -3.93 18.43
N VAL A 36 3.97 -3.42 17.35
CA VAL A 36 3.73 -1.99 17.12
C VAL A 36 2.88 -1.40 18.25
N VAL A 37 1.81 -2.09 18.66
CA VAL A 37 0.97 -1.63 19.80
C VAL A 37 1.77 -1.50 21.07
N LEU A 38 2.62 -2.49 21.38
CA LEU A 38 3.42 -2.51 22.61
C LEU A 38 4.49 -1.41 22.62
N ILE A 39 5.24 -1.24 21.53
CA ILE A 39 6.33 -0.27 21.48
C ILE A 39 5.86 1.17 21.23
N SER A 40 4.59 1.37 20.84
CA SER A 40 4.02 2.68 20.46
C SER A 40 4.26 3.76 21.53
N GLY A 41 4.21 3.39 22.81
CA GLY A 41 4.44 4.30 23.93
C GLY A 41 5.89 4.78 24.04
N ILE A 42 6.85 3.91 23.78
CA ILE A 42 8.28 4.24 23.79
C ILE A 42 8.59 5.02 22.50
N PHE A 43 8.14 4.51 21.35
CA PHE A 43 8.43 5.09 20.04
C PHE A 43 7.88 6.51 19.90
N SER A 44 6.69 6.80 20.44
CA SER A 44 6.10 8.15 20.40
C SER A 44 6.92 9.22 21.14
N LYS A 45 7.70 8.82 22.16
CA LYS A 45 8.60 9.72 22.88
C LYS A 45 9.90 9.97 22.12
N VAL A 46 10.34 8.97 21.36
CA VAL A 46 11.56 9.00 20.57
C VAL A 46 11.32 9.60 19.17
N ALA A 47 10.05 9.66 18.73
CA ALA A 47 9.67 10.16 17.43
C ALA A 47 10.22 11.57 17.11
N ASN A 48 10.31 12.43 18.12
CA ASN A 48 10.91 13.78 17.98
C ASN A 48 12.42 13.77 17.67
N LEU A 49 13.09 12.62 17.83
CA LEU A 49 14.50 12.45 17.46
C LEU A 49 14.66 12.09 15.96
N PHE A 50 13.55 11.85 15.24
CA PHE A 50 13.58 11.62 13.80
C PHE A 50 13.34 12.94 13.05
N PRO A 51 14.41 13.68 12.66
CA PRO A 51 14.27 14.87 11.82
C PRO A 51 13.62 14.51 10.49
N SER A 52 13.01 15.48 9.83
CA SER A 52 12.38 15.30 8.51
C SER A 52 13.32 14.69 7.46
N ILE A 53 14.64 14.90 7.61
CA ILE A 53 15.64 14.30 6.73
C ILE A 53 15.70 12.78 6.86
N VAL A 54 15.54 12.23 8.06
CA VAL A 54 15.51 10.77 8.28
C VAL A 54 14.29 10.16 7.62
N THR A 55 13.13 10.78 7.82
CA THR A 55 11.88 10.33 7.18
C THR A 55 11.98 10.41 5.65
N GLY A 56 12.52 11.51 5.12
CA GLY A 56 12.76 11.67 3.69
C GLY A 56 13.73 10.62 3.13
N SER A 57 14.81 10.31 3.85
CA SER A 57 15.76 9.26 3.44
C SER A 57 15.12 7.88 3.40
N VAL A 58 14.28 7.54 4.39
CA VAL A 58 13.54 6.27 4.42
C VAL A 58 12.60 6.17 3.22
N ILE A 59 11.80 7.20 2.94
CA ILE A 59 10.87 7.23 1.79
C ILE A 59 11.65 7.08 0.48
N THR A 60 12.76 7.78 0.32
CA THR A 60 13.63 7.68 -0.87
C THR A 60 14.18 6.26 -1.04
N THR A 61 14.65 5.65 0.04
CA THR A 61 15.16 4.28 0.01
C THR A 61 14.06 3.29 -0.39
N ILE A 62 12.84 3.44 0.15
CA ILE A 62 11.69 2.62 -0.25
C ILE A 62 11.41 2.77 -1.75
N GLY A 63 11.38 4.00 -2.26
CA GLY A 63 11.19 4.25 -3.70
C GLY A 63 12.25 3.54 -4.55
N LEU A 64 13.53 3.64 -4.17
CA LEU A 64 14.62 2.99 -4.88
C LEU A 64 14.53 1.45 -4.85
N THR A 65 14.09 0.86 -3.75
CA THR A 65 13.91 -0.60 -3.63
C THR A 65 12.75 -1.12 -4.47
N LEU A 66 11.80 -0.28 -4.84
CA LEU A 66 10.68 -0.65 -5.72
C LEU A 66 11.05 -0.66 -7.21
N ILE A 67 12.10 0.02 -7.62
CA ILE A 67 12.52 0.08 -9.04
C ILE A 67 12.76 -1.32 -9.62
N PRO A 68 13.53 -2.23 -8.99
CA PRO A 68 13.72 -3.58 -9.50
C PRO A 68 12.40 -4.36 -9.65
N VAL A 69 11.48 -4.19 -8.70
CA VAL A 69 10.15 -4.82 -8.75
C VAL A 69 9.32 -4.27 -9.90
N ALA A 70 9.35 -2.95 -10.10
CA ALA A 70 8.67 -2.30 -11.22
C ALA A 70 9.22 -2.81 -12.57
N ILE A 71 10.54 -2.88 -12.72
CA ILE A 71 11.19 -3.39 -13.94
C ILE A 71 10.82 -4.86 -14.18
N GLY A 72 10.84 -5.70 -13.14
CA GLY A 72 10.40 -7.08 -13.23
C GLY A 72 8.96 -7.20 -13.75
N ASN A 73 8.05 -6.42 -13.19
CA ASN A 73 6.65 -6.38 -13.63
C ASN A 73 6.50 -5.85 -15.07
N MET A 74 7.26 -4.82 -15.47
CA MET A 74 7.25 -4.31 -16.85
C MET A 74 7.63 -5.40 -17.86
N GLY A 75 8.56 -6.28 -17.49
CA GLY A 75 8.95 -7.45 -18.26
C GLY A 75 8.03 -8.66 -18.12
N ASN A 76 6.90 -8.53 -17.41
CA ASN A 76 5.98 -9.63 -17.10
C ASN A 76 6.63 -10.74 -16.26
N ASN A 77 7.67 -10.40 -15.48
CA ASN A 77 8.45 -11.32 -14.63
C ASN A 77 9.04 -12.52 -15.37
N VAL A 78 9.32 -12.39 -16.68
CA VAL A 78 9.99 -13.42 -17.49
C VAL A 78 11.41 -12.98 -17.83
N PRO A 79 12.37 -13.95 -18.03
CA PRO A 79 13.76 -13.62 -18.34
C PRO A 79 13.93 -12.84 -19.64
N GLU A 80 13.09 -13.13 -20.62
CA GLU A 80 13.06 -12.42 -21.92
C GLU A 80 11.72 -11.71 -22.09
N PRO A 81 11.63 -10.40 -21.74
CA PRO A 81 10.41 -9.65 -21.86
C PRO A 81 10.00 -9.50 -23.33
N THR A 82 8.73 -9.68 -23.62
CA THR A 82 8.19 -9.43 -24.95
C THR A 82 8.18 -7.93 -25.26
N GLY A 83 8.43 -7.57 -26.52
CA GLY A 83 8.32 -6.16 -26.94
C GLY A 83 6.94 -5.55 -26.65
N GLN A 84 5.89 -6.36 -26.67
CA GLN A 84 4.53 -5.94 -26.34
C GLN A 84 4.36 -5.55 -24.87
N SER A 85 4.95 -6.32 -23.93
CA SER A 85 4.88 -5.99 -22.49
C SER A 85 5.63 -4.71 -22.18
N LEU A 86 6.83 -4.53 -22.73
CA LEU A 86 7.61 -3.30 -22.54
C LEU A 86 6.91 -2.08 -23.16
N LEU A 87 6.32 -2.23 -24.35
CA LEU A 87 5.55 -1.17 -25.00
C LEU A 87 4.34 -0.77 -24.17
N LEU A 88 3.59 -1.74 -23.64
CA LEU A 88 2.44 -1.49 -22.78
C LEU A 88 2.84 -0.77 -21.49
N ALA A 89 3.93 -1.18 -20.86
CA ALA A 89 4.49 -0.51 -19.69
C ALA A 89 4.90 0.93 -20.01
N ALA A 90 5.61 1.14 -21.13
CA ALA A 90 6.03 2.47 -21.56
C ALA A 90 4.85 3.41 -21.86
N ILE A 91 3.80 2.90 -22.52
CA ILE A 91 2.55 3.65 -22.75
C ILE A 91 1.91 4.04 -21.42
N THR A 92 1.84 3.11 -20.45
CA THR A 92 1.27 3.40 -19.13
C THR A 92 2.06 4.49 -18.40
N VAL A 93 3.40 4.40 -18.39
CA VAL A 93 4.27 5.45 -17.84
C VAL A 93 4.00 6.80 -18.52
N LEU A 94 3.96 6.81 -19.84
CA LEU A 94 3.74 8.03 -20.62
C LEU A 94 2.39 8.68 -20.28
N ILE A 95 1.31 7.89 -20.21
CA ILE A 95 -0.03 8.40 -19.85
C ILE A 95 0.00 9.03 -18.46
N ILE A 96 0.58 8.36 -17.47
CA ILE A 96 0.65 8.88 -16.10
C ILE A 96 1.47 10.18 -16.05
N LEU A 97 2.61 10.21 -16.74
CA LEU A 97 3.45 11.41 -16.80
C LEU A 97 2.75 12.58 -17.50
N LEU A 98 2.08 12.33 -18.63
CA LEU A 98 1.32 13.37 -19.35
C LEU A 98 0.23 13.95 -18.46
N ILE A 99 -0.56 13.10 -17.78
CA ILE A 99 -1.58 13.56 -16.84
C ILE A 99 -0.94 14.37 -15.71
N ASN A 100 0.17 13.90 -15.15
CA ASN A 100 0.84 14.55 -14.02
C ASN A 100 1.42 15.92 -14.39
N ILE A 101 1.89 16.09 -15.63
CA ILE A 101 2.49 17.34 -16.13
C ILE A 101 1.41 18.34 -16.57
N PHE A 102 0.41 17.88 -17.34
CA PHE A 102 -0.57 18.76 -17.97
C PHE A 102 -1.81 19.05 -17.12
N THR A 103 -2.04 18.29 -16.03
CA THR A 103 -3.21 18.51 -15.18
C THR A 103 -2.86 19.04 -13.79
N LYS A 104 -3.86 19.63 -13.12
CA LYS A 104 -3.73 20.19 -11.77
C LYS A 104 -4.86 19.65 -10.87
N GLY A 105 -4.72 19.84 -9.57
CA GLY A 105 -5.76 19.51 -8.59
C GLY A 105 -6.08 18.02 -8.52
N PHE A 106 -7.36 17.67 -8.49
CA PHE A 106 -7.84 16.31 -8.27
C PHE A 106 -7.40 15.34 -9.37
N ILE A 107 -7.42 15.74 -10.65
CA ILE A 107 -7.04 14.86 -11.78
C ILE A 107 -5.57 14.44 -11.67
N LYS A 108 -4.69 15.36 -11.29
CA LYS A 108 -3.29 15.05 -11.02
C LYS A 108 -3.14 13.97 -9.92
N SER A 109 -3.93 14.07 -8.86
CA SER A 109 -3.86 13.14 -7.72
C SER A 109 -4.32 11.73 -8.06
N ILE A 110 -5.20 11.57 -9.04
CA ILE A 110 -5.68 10.25 -9.52
C ILE A 110 -4.99 9.80 -10.81
N SER A 111 -3.90 10.45 -11.22
CA SER A 111 -3.17 10.16 -12.48
C SER A 111 -2.76 8.70 -12.60
N ILE A 112 -2.31 8.08 -11.51
CA ILE A 112 -1.92 6.67 -11.47
C ILE A 112 -3.13 5.78 -11.73
N LEU A 113 -4.27 6.06 -11.09
CA LEU A 113 -5.49 5.29 -11.30
C LEU A 113 -5.95 5.38 -12.76
N ILE A 114 -5.92 6.59 -13.34
CA ILE A 114 -6.27 6.79 -14.76
C ILE A 114 -5.30 6.00 -15.65
N GLY A 115 -4.00 6.05 -15.36
CA GLY A 115 -2.99 5.28 -16.10
C GLY A 115 -3.22 3.77 -16.03
N LEU A 116 -3.57 3.25 -14.86
CA LEU A 116 -3.93 1.83 -14.67
C LEU A 116 -5.17 1.45 -15.50
N VAL A 117 -6.23 2.25 -15.44
CA VAL A 117 -7.48 1.98 -16.17
C VAL A 117 -7.23 2.04 -17.68
N VAL A 118 -6.60 3.10 -18.17
CA VAL A 118 -6.33 3.26 -19.62
C VAL A 118 -5.32 2.23 -20.10
N GLY A 119 -4.25 1.95 -19.34
CA GLY A 119 -3.29 0.91 -19.66
C GLY A 119 -3.93 -0.47 -19.75
N THR A 120 -4.83 -0.81 -18.80
CA THR A 120 -5.58 -2.07 -18.84
C THR A 120 -6.56 -2.13 -20.00
N ALA A 121 -7.22 -1.01 -20.35
CA ALA A 121 -8.09 -0.95 -21.53
C ALA A 121 -7.31 -1.18 -22.82
N ILE A 122 -6.12 -0.60 -22.98
CA ILE A 122 -5.24 -0.86 -24.12
C ILE A 122 -4.80 -2.33 -24.13
N ALA A 123 -4.41 -2.90 -22.98
CA ALA A 123 -4.05 -4.30 -22.87
C ALA A 123 -5.21 -5.23 -23.28
N ALA A 124 -6.44 -4.86 -22.93
CA ALA A 124 -7.64 -5.60 -23.34
C ALA A 124 -7.82 -5.61 -24.86
N THR A 125 -7.57 -4.50 -25.56
CA THR A 125 -7.61 -4.47 -27.03
C THR A 125 -6.51 -5.31 -27.67
N MET A 126 -5.39 -5.52 -26.96
CA MET A 126 -4.29 -6.39 -27.38
C MET A 126 -4.53 -7.88 -27.05
N GLY A 127 -5.66 -8.22 -26.41
CA GLY A 127 -5.98 -9.59 -26.00
C GLY A 127 -5.15 -10.10 -24.80
N LEU A 128 -4.52 -9.20 -24.03
CA LEU A 128 -3.65 -9.54 -22.90
C LEU A 128 -4.39 -9.57 -21.55
N VAL A 129 -5.70 -9.35 -21.54
CA VAL A 129 -6.53 -9.31 -20.34
C VAL A 129 -7.47 -10.49 -20.31
N ASP A 130 -7.44 -11.26 -19.23
CA ASP A 130 -8.41 -12.31 -18.97
C ASP A 130 -9.51 -11.79 -18.02
N PHE A 131 -10.74 -11.75 -18.52
CA PHE A 131 -11.91 -11.29 -17.74
C PHE A 131 -12.59 -12.43 -16.96
N SER A 132 -12.11 -13.66 -17.06
CA SER A 132 -12.72 -14.82 -16.38
C SER A 132 -12.77 -14.65 -14.85
N PRO A 133 -11.76 -14.07 -14.16
CA PRO A 133 -11.85 -13.85 -12.71
C PRO A 133 -13.01 -12.90 -12.31
N VAL A 134 -13.29 -11.88 -13.13
CA VAL A 134 -14.41 -10.95 -12.87
C VAL A 134 -15.76 -11.62 -13.09
N ALA A 135 -15.86 -12.47 -14.11
CA ALA A 135 -17.08 -13.20 -14.39
C ALA A 135 -17.39 -14.24 -13.30
N ALA A 136 -16.35 -14.94 -12.81
CA ALA A 136 -16.46 -15.96 -11.78
C ALA A 136 -16.68 -15.41 -10.36
N ALA A 137 -16.27 -14.15 -10.11
CA ALA A 137 -16.37 -13.56 -8.77
C ALA A 137 -17.83 -13.37 -8.33
N PRO A 138 -18.17 -13.74 -7.09
CA PRO A 138 -19.50 -13.49 -6.53
C PRO A 138 -19.77 -11.99 -6.39
N LEU A 139 -21.04 -11.61 -6.34
CA LEU A 139 -21.42 -10.19 -6.16
C LEU A 139 -21.09 -9.70 -4.76
N VAL A 140 -21.35 -10.52 -3.74
CA VAL A 140 -21.11 -10.18 -2.34
C VAL A 140 -20.42 -11.34 -1.65
N HIS A 141 -19.41 -11.04 -0.85
CA HIS A 141 -18.74 -12.02 0.01
C HIS A 141 -18.28 -11.33 1.30
N VAL A 142 -18.50 -12.00 2.41
CA VAL A 142 -17.99 -11.54 3.71
C VAL A 142 -16.59 -12.12 3.92
N PRO A 143 -15.57 -11.30 4.16
CA PRO A 143 -14.22 -11.81 4.44
C PRO A 143 -14.22 -12.77 5.62
N THR A 144 -13.69 -13.98 5.40
CA THR A 144 -13.58 -15.00 6.46
C THR A 144 -12.21 -14.87 7.15
N PRO A 145 -12.17 -14.83 8.50
CA PRO A 145 -10.91 -14.85 9.20
C PRO A 145 -10.13 -16.14 8.92
N LEU A 146 -8.80 -16.05 8.88
CA LEU A 146 -7.89 -17.20 8.72
C LEU A 146 -8.17 -18.05 7.47
N TYR A 147 -8.58 -17.41 6.38
CA TYR A 147 -8.93 -18.07 5.11
C TYR A 147 -7.81 -18.98 4.57
N PHE A 148 -6.54 -18.58 4.71
CA PHE A 148 -5.38 -19.37 4.27
C PHE A 148 -4.88 -20.39 5.32
N GLY A 149 -5.68 -20.67 6.33
CA GLY A 149 -5.36 -21.64 7.37
C GLY A 149 -4.85 -21.02 8.68
N VAL A 150 -4.44 -21.88 9.60
CA VAL A 150 -3.96 -21.46 10.92
C VAL A 150 -2.61 -20.78 10.81
N PRO A 151 -2.42 -19.60 11.42
CA PRO A 151 -1.13 -18.91 11.44
C PRO A 151 -0.06 -19.76 12.12
N THR A 152 1.13 -19.82 11.54
CA THR A 152 2.31 -20.44 12.13
C THR A 152 3.30 -19.35 12.55
N PHE A 153 3.96 -19.56 13.68
CA PHE A 153 4.82 -18.54 14.28
C PHE A 153 6.30 -18.94 14.12
N GLU A 154 6.88 -18.50 13.01
CA GLU A 154 8.26 -18.73 12.68
C GLU A 154 9.10 -17.50 13.07
N ILE A 155 10.15 -17.72 13.91
CA ILE A 155 10.89 -16.63 14.58
C ILE A 155 11.57 -15.70 13.57
N SER A 156 12.21 -16.24 12.52
CA SER A 156 12.92 -15.41 11.53
C SER A 156 11.95 -14.49 10.78
N SER A 157 10.77 -15.00 10.40
CA SER A 157 9.70 -14.26 9.76
C SER A 157 9.14 -13.16 10.68
N ILE A 158 8.95 -13.48 11.96
CA ILE A 158 8.48 -12.52 12.97
C ILE A 158 9.49 -11.38 13.14
N VAL A 159 10.78 -11.70 13.32
CA VAL A 159 11.83 -10.68 13.48
C VAL A 159 11.89 -9.78 12.25
N MET A 160 11.87 -10.35 11.05
CA MET A 160 11.85 -9.60 9.80
C MET A 160 10.67 -8.63 9.74
N MET A 161 9.45 -9.09 10.05
CA MET A 161 8.26 -8.24 10.01
C MET A 161 8.24 -7.18 11.12
N CYS A 162 8.82 -7.45 12.29
CA CYS A 162 8.97 -6.44 13.35
C CYS A 162 9.94 -5.32 12.94
N ILE A 163 11.04 -5.65 12.26
CA ILE A 163 11.97 -4.65 11.72
C ILE A 163 11.25 -3.77 10.70
N ILE A 164 10.51 -4.36 9.76
CA ILE A 164 9.76 -3.63 8.74
C ILE A 164 8.66 -2.77 9.38
N ALA A 165 7.97 -3.28 10.39
CA ALA A 165 6.97 -2.52 11.13
C ALA A 165 7.60 -1.28 11.80
N THR A 166 8.83 -1.39 12.30
CA THR A 166 9.57 -0.24 12.85
C THR A 166 9.88 0.80 11.77
N VAL A 167 10.29 0.37 10.57
CA VAL A 167 10.51 1.26 9.41
C VAL A 167 9.20 1.95 9.02
N SER A 168 8.08 1.21 9.01
CA SER A 168 6.74 1.79 8.75
C SER A 168 6.35 2.84 9.78
N MET A 169 6.67 2.65 11.08
CA MET A 169 6.43 3.64 12.11
C MET A 169 7.23 4.93 11.88
N VAL A 170 8.48 4.84 11.39
CA VAL A 170 9.27 6.02 11.02
C VAL A 170 8.61 6.77 9.87
N GLU A 171 8.16 6.07 8.83
CA GLU A 171 7.43 6.66 7.69
C GLU A 171 6.15 7.35 8.17
N SER A 172 5.33 6.66 8.96
CA SER A 172 4.08 7.21 9.50
C SER A 172 4.31 8.43 10.38
N THR A 173 5.45 8.51 11.09
CA THR A 173 5.82 9.71 11.85
C THR A 173 5.87 10.93 10.92
N GLY A 174 6.50 10.81 9.76
CA GLY A 174 6.55 11.88 8.76
C GLY A 174 5.17 12.29 8.26
N VAL A 175 4.30 11.31 8.02
CA VAL A 175 2.91 11.55 7.61
C VAL A 175 2.11 12.29 8.68
N TYR A 176 2.26 11.90 9.95
CA TYR A 176 1.58 12.55 11.07
C TYR A 176 2.04 13.99 11.28
N LEU A 177 3.37 14.22 11.23
CA LEU A 177 3.93 15.57 11.36
C LEU A 177 3.52 16.47 10.20
N ALA A 178 3.58 15.98 8.95
CA ALA A 178 3.16 16.74 7.78
C ALA A 178 1.67 17.10 7.83
N LEU A 179 0.80 16.20 8.32
CA LEU A 179 -0.61 16.53 8.54
C LEU A 179 -0.81 17.55 9.65
N SER A 180 -0.07 17.44 10.75
CA SER A 180 -0.07 18.42 11.83
C SER A 180 0.22 19.83 11.31
N ASP A 181 1.25 19.97 10.47
CA ASP A 181 1.62 21.24 9.86
C ASP A 181 0.53 21.79 8.92
N ILE A 182 -0.05 20.92 8.07
CA ILE A 182 -1.10 21.35 7.11
C ILE A 182 -2.40 21.75 7.82
N THR A 183 -2.75 21.03 8.89
CA THR A 183 -4.00 21.28 9.62
C THR A 183 -3.87 22.34 10.70
N ASN A 184 -2.66 22.84 10.98
CA ASN A 184 -2.33 23.70 12.11
C ASN A 184 -2.81 23.14 13.46
N ASP A 185 -2.80 21.81 13.61
CA ASP A 185 -3.24 21.09 14.80
C ASP A 185 -2.02 20.32 15.38
N PRO A 186 -1.33 20.89 16.39
CA PRO A 186 -0.11 20.30 16.93
C PRO A 186 -0.32 18.88 17.44
N ILE A 187 0.59 17.98 17.09
CA ILE A 187 0.52 16.59 17.51
C ILE A 187 1.49 16.36 18.69
N ASP A 188 0.94 15.90 19.79
CA ASP A 188 1.70 15.52 20.97
C ASP A 188 2.08 14.02 20.96
N SER A 189 2.93 13.61 21.88
CA SER A 189 3.37 12.22 22.01
C SER A 189 2.21 11.26 22.29
N THR A 190 1.14 11.72 22.93
CA THR A 190 -0.04 10.90 23.22
C THR A 190 -0.83 10.62 21.95
N ARG A 191 -1.02 11.63 21.10
CA ARG A 191 -1.69 11.49 19.80
C ARG A 191 -0.88 10.61 18.86
N LEU A 192 0.46 10.78 18.82
CA LEU A 192 1.36 9.91 18.06
C LEU A 192 1.24 8.45 18.52
N ARG A 193 1.30 8.21 19.83
CA ARG A 193 1.13 6.88 20.41
C ARG A 193 -0.18 6.24 19.97
N ASN A 194 -1.28 6.99 20.02
CA ASN A 194 -2.59 6.48 19.61
C ASN A 194 -2.66 6.20 18.09
N GLY A 195 -1.97 7.01 17.29
CA GLY A 195 -1.80 6.76 15.85
C GLY A 195 -1.11 5.43 15.59
N TYR A 196 0.05 5.19 16.20
CA TYR A 196 0.79 3.92 16.08
C TYR A 196 -0.01 2.72 16.59
N ARG A 197 -0.76 2.87 17.69
CA ARG A 197 -1.65 1.81 18.18
C ARG A 197 -2.73 1.48 17.18
N ALA A 198 -3.31 2.48 16.54
CA ALA A 198 -4.31 2.25 15.48
C ALA A 198 -3.71 1.51 14.28
N GLU A 199 -2.49 1.85 13.86
CA GLU A 199 -1.76 1.12 12.82
C GLU A 199 -1.48 -0.31 13.24
N GLY A 200 -0.93 -0.53 14.44
CA GLY A 200 -0.64 -1.85 14.96
C GLY A 200 -1.89 -2.74 15.04
N LEU A 201 -3.02 -2.18 15.49
CA LEU A 201 -4.31 -2.89 15.49
C LEU A 201 -4.79 -3.20 14.08
N ALA A 202 -4.61 -2.26 13.12
CA ALA A 202 -4.95 -2.52 11.73
C ALA A 202 -4.11 -3.64 11.13
N VAL A 203 -2.80 -3.68 11.42
CA VAL A 203 -1.89 -4.76 10.97
C VAL A 203 -2.27 -6.10 11.61
N LEU A 204 -2.59 -6.12 12.91
CA LEU A 204 -3.03 -7.32 13.62
C LEU A 204 -4.33 -7.86 13.01
N LEU A 205 -5.33 -7.01 12.83
CA LEU A 205 -6.58 -7.39 12.17
C LEU A 205 -6.32 -7.84 10.73
N GLY A 206 -5.43 -7.13 10.02
CA GLY A 206 -5.01 -7.51 8.68
C GLY A 206 -4.44 -8.92 8.63
N GLY A 207 -3.59 -9.31 9.58
CA GLY A 207 -3.08 -10.68 9.69
C GLY A 207 -4.18 -11.72 9.91
N ILE A 208 -5.19 -11.40 10.74
CA ILE A 208 -6.34 -12.30 10.99
C ILE A 208 -7.23 -12.43 9.74
N PHE A 209 -7.48 -11.33 9.02
CA PHE A 209 -8.30 -11.32 7.80
C PHE A 209 -7.50 -11.55 6.52
N ASN A 210 -6.24 -11.98 6.64
CA ASN A 210 -5.37 -12.33 5.52
C ASN A 210 -5.14 -11.18 4.53
N THR A 211 -4.92 -9.97 5.06
CA THR A 211 -4.56 -8.79 4.27
C THR A 211 -3.10 -8.40 4.52
N PHE A 212 -2.64 -7.38 3.80
CA PHE A 212 -1.27 -6.85 3.95
C PHE A 212 -1.16 -5.90 5.14
N PRO A 213 0.06 -5.63 5.64
CA PRO A 213 0.28 -4.65 6.71
C PRO A 213 0.01 -3.23 6.21
N TYR A 214 -0.34 -2.36 7.12
CA TYR A 214 -0.73 -0.98 6.84
C TYR A 214 0.27 0.01 7.42
N THR A 215 0.39 1.16 6.74
CA THR A 215 1.17 2.33 7.17
C THR A 215 0.41 3.62 6.84
N GLY A 216 0.82 4.74 7.40
CA GLY A 216 0.26 6.05 7.06
C GLY A 216 0.45 6.38 5.57
N PHE A 217 -0.63 6.70 4.87
CA PHE A 217 -0.62 6.94 3.42
C PHE A 217 -0.15 8.35 3.09
N SER A 218 1.11 8.49 2.72
CA SER A 218 1.77 9.78 2.47
C SER A 218 1.13 10.57 1.32
N GLN A 219 0.68 9.91 0.26
CA GLN A 219 0.02 10.55 -0.87
C GLN A 219 -1.27 11.28 -0.48
N ASN A 220 -1.98 10.78 0.55
CA ASN A 220 -3.17 11.42 1.07
C ASN A 220 -2.89 12.78 1.72
N VAL A 221 -1.68 12.98 2.25
CA VAL A 221 -1.24 14.28 2.80
C VAL A 221 -1.27 15.36 1.72
N GLY A 222 -0.78 15.01 0.52
CA GLY A 222 -0.85 15.89 -0.66
C GLY A 222 -2.28 16.24 -1.05
N LEU A 223 -3.21 15.28 -0.99
CA LEU A 223 -4.63 15.51 -1.27
C LEU A 223 -5.27 16.47 -0.26
N VAL A 224 -4.99 16.31 1.03
CA VAL A 224 -5.48 17.21 2.09
C VAL A 224 -4.98 18.63 1.83
N LYS A 225 -3.69 18.80 1.49
CA LYS A 225 -3.10 20.10 1.16
C LYS A 225 -3.76 20.73 -0.07
N LEU A 226 -4.03 19.95 -1.11
CA LEU A 226 -4.63 20.44 -2.37
C LEU A 226 -6.12 20.79 -2.22
N SER A 227 -6.87 19.98 -1.47
CA SER A 227 -8.30 20.18 -1.27
C SER A 227 -8.64 21.24 -0.22
N GLY A 228 -7.70 21.52 0.69
CA GLY A 228 -7.93 22.39 1.84
C GLY A 228 -8.92 21.81 2.86
N ILE A 229 -9.34 20.56 2.71
CA ILE A 229 -10.30 19.93 3.61
C ILE A 229 -9.55 19.32 4.79
N THR A 230 -9.65 19.95 5.96
CA THR A 230 -8.96 19.54 7.19
C THR A 230 -9.86 18.77 8.16
N THR A 231 -11.16 18.61 7.84
CA THR A 231 -12.12 17.90 8.68
C THR A 231 -11.95 16.37 8.59
N ARG A 232 -12.39 15.66 9.63
CA ARG A 232 -12.34 14.19 9.68
C ARG A 232 -13.46 13.50 8.91
N LEU A 233 -14.49 14.25 8.52
CA LEU A 233 -15.69 13.70 7.88
C LEU A 233 -15.40 12.90 6.59
N PRO A 234 -14.57 13.39 5.64
CA PRO A 234 -14.23 12.62 4.44
C PRO A 234 -13.57 11.28 4.74
N ILE A 235 -12.84 11.17 5.86
CA ILE A 235 -12.18 9.90 6.23
C ILE A 235 -13.21 8.85 6.65
N TYR A 236 -14.28 9.24 7.35
CA TYR A 236 -15.36 8.31 7.69
C TYR A 236 -16.12 7.82 6.46
N TYR A 237 -16.40 8.72 5.51
CA TYR A 237 -17.00 8.33 4.22
C TYR A 237 -16.07 7.40 3.42
N ALA A 238 -14.78 7.72 3.35
CA ALA A 238 -13.79 6.88 2.69
C ALA A 238 -13.73 5.49 3.33
N ALA A 239 -13.73 5.40 4.66
CA ALA A 239 -13.77 4.13 5.37
C ALA A 239 -15.05 3.33 5.03
N GLY A 240 -16.21 3.98 5.00
CA GLY A 240 -17.48 3.35 4.58
C GLY A 240 -17.41 2.80 3.15
N PHE A 241 -16.88 3.58 2.20
CA PHE A 241 -16.68 3.12 0.82
C PHE A 241 -15.70 1.95 0.75
N LEU A 242 -14.60 1.96 1.51
CA LEU A 242 -13.65 0.85 1.53
C LEU A 242 -14.29 -0.44 2.08
N VAL A 243 -15.12 -0.33 3.11
CA VAL A 243 -15.88 -1.49 3.63
C VAL A 243 -16.83 -2.03 2.56
N LEU A 244 -17.57 -1.16 1.87
CA LEU A 244 -18.46 -1.58 0.77
C LEU A 244 -17.69 -2.26 -0.36
N LEU A 245 -16.54 -1.69 -0.78
CA LEU A 245 -15.68 -2.29 -1.80
C LEU A 245 -15.12 -3.65 -1.34
N GLY A 246 -14.79 -3.80 -0.06
CA GLY A 246 -14.32 -5.06 0.50
C GLY A 246 -15.38 -6.16 0.52
N LEU A 247 -16.67 -5.80 0.57
CA LEU A 247 -17.80 -6.75 0.47
C LEU A 247 -18.14 -7.12 -0.98
N LEU A 248 -17.53 -6.47 -1.97
CA LEU A 248 -17.77 -6.67 -3.40
C LEU A 248 -16.56 -7.31 -4.08
N PRO A 249 -16.41 -8.67 -4.09
CA PRO A 249 -15.26 -9.35 -4.69
C PRO A 249 -15.03 -9.02 -6.16
N LYS A 250 -16.07 -8.65 -6.89
CA LYS A 250 -15.94 -8.17 -8.28
C LYS A 250 -15.03 -6.96 -8.39
N CYS A 251 -15.04 -6.05 -7.41
CA CYS A 251 -14.12 -4.91 -7.38
C CYS A 251 -12.66 -5.35 -7.17
N GLY A 252 -12.45 -6.36 -6.33
CA GLY A 252 -11.12 -6.99 -6.17
C GLY A 252 -10.67 -7.73 -7.43
N ALA A 253 -11.58 -8.43 -8.09
CA ALA A 253 -11.31 -9.12 -9.36
C ALA A 253 -10.93 -8.14 -10.49
N LEU A 254 -11.50 -6.91 -10.51
CA LEU A 254 -11.07 -5.86 -11.42
C LEU A 254 -9.61 -5.45 -11.21
N GLY A 255 -9.12 -5.51 -9.98
CA GLY A 255 -7.69 -5.30 -9.69
C GLY A 255 -6.80 -6.43 -10.21
N GLN A 256 -7.30 -7.67 -10.21
CA GLN A 256 -6.54 -8.86 -10.64
C GLN A 256 -6.35 -8.93 -12.17
N ILE A 257 -7.25 -8.33 -12.95
CA ILE A 257 -7.14 -8.32 -14.42
C ILE A 257 -6.12 -7.29 -14.94
N ILE A 258 -5.58 -6.44 -14.08
CA ILE A 258 -4.55 -5.46 -14.47
C ILE A 258 -3.27 -6.22 -14.83
N PRO A 259 -2.78 -6.16 -16.08
CA PRO A 259 -1.57 -6.87 -16.47
C PRO A 259 -0.33 -6.39 -15.72
N SER A 260 0.59 -7.31 -15.42
CA SER A 260 1.86 -6.98 -14.74
C SER A 260 2.63 -5.84 -15.40
N PRO A 261 2.72 -5.72 -16.73
CA PRO A 261 3.39 -4.58 -17.37
C PRO A 261 2.76 -3.22 -17.08
N VAL A 262 1.42 -3.17 -16.96
CA VAL A 262 0.70 -1.94 -16.58
C VAL A 262 1.00 -1.57 -15.14
N LEU A 263 0.98 -2.56 -14.24
CA LEU A 263 1.37 -2.36 -12.83
C LEU A 263 2.82 -1.90 -12.72
N GLY A 264 3.73 -2.53 -13.45
CA GLY A 264 5.15 -2.15 -13.46
C GLY A 264 5.37 -0.71 -13.92
N GLY A 265 4.69 -0.29 -14.99
CA GLY A 265 4.71 1.08 -15.47
C GLY A 265 4.19 2.07 -14.43
N ALA A 266 3.09 1.76 -13.75
CA ALA A 266 2.55 2.60 -12.69
C ALA A 266 3.50 2.68 -11.47
N MET A 267 4.08 1.55 -11.04
CA MET A 267 5.04 1.50 -9.93
C MET A 267 6.31 2.30 -10.19
N LEU A 268 6.76 2.39 -11.43
CA LEU A 268 7.96 3.16 -11.78
C LEU A 268 7.74 4.67 -11.59
N VAL A 269 6.50 5.14 -11.73
CA VAL A 269 6.15 6.57 -11.58
C VAL A 269 5.81 6.93 -10.13
N MET A 270 5.43 5.95 -9.31
CA MET A 270 5.14 6.14 -7.87
C MET A 270 6.39 6.46 -7.07
#